data_c89c61d77b56fc9445908b2a554394bb
#
_entry.id   c89c61d77b56fc9445908b2a554394bb
#
_cell.length_a   1.000
_cell.length_b   1.000
_cell.length_c   1.000
_cell.angle_alpha   90.00
_cell.angle_beta   90.00
_cell.angle_gamma   90.00
#
_symmetry.space_group_name_H-M   'P 1'
#
loop_
_entity.id
_entity.type
_entity.pdbx_description
1 polymer ?
#
loop_
_entity_poly.entity_id
_entity_poly.type
_entity_poly.pdbx_seq_one_letter_code
_entity_poly.pdbx_strand_id
1 'polypeptide(L)'
;MIFVSDFIIINARILTLAGDAAPRRSEAMNDLGIIEHGHVLVRSGVIEHVQEGAPRDDFISKNEQVPVVDANGRVVMPTFVDCHTHACWSGSRLEEFEMGLKGTPYLEILERGGGIMSTVRDEIGRAHV
;
A
#
# COMPACT_ATOMS: atom_id res chain seq x y z
N MET A 1 17.90 3.32 16.39
CA MET A 1 18.47 2.09 15.81
C MET A 1 17.28 1.22 15.42
N ILE A 2 17.00 1.10 14.14
CA ILE A 2 15.89 0.26 13.65
C ILE A 2 16.42 -1.18 13.71
N PHE A 3 15.87 -1.98 14.63
CA PHE A 3 16.13 -3.42 14.61
C PHE A 3 15.35 -3.99 13.44
N VAL A 4 16.06 -4.26 12.37
CA VAL A 4 15.50 -5.00 11.25
C VAL A 4 15.57 -6.47 11.66
N SER A 5 14.44 -7.01 12.08
CA SER A 5 14.34 -8.39 12.51
C SER A 5 14.24 -9.33 11.30
N ASP A 6 14.84 -10.49 11.41
CA ASP A 6 14.58 -11.59 10.50
C ASP A 6 13.17 -12.13 10.77
N PHE A 7 12.43 -12.48 9.73
CA PHE A 7 11.12 -13.13 9.88
C PHE A 7 10.72 -13.88 8.60
N ILE A 8 9.84 -14.85 8.78
CA ILE A 8 9.19 -15.57 7.68
C ILE A 8 7.72 -15.24 7.68
N ILE A 9 7.15 -14.90 6.53
CA ILE A 9 5.69 -14.80 6.35
C ILE A 9 5.25 -16.05 5.60
N ILE A 10 4.22 -16.74 6.11
CA ILE A 10 3.62 -17.91 5.49
C ILE A 10 2.14 -17.69 5.19
N ASN A 11 1.55 -18.56 4.38
CA ASN A 11 0.12 -18.53 4.03
C ASN A 11 -0.32 -17.17 3.48
N ALA A 12 0.49 -16.55 2.64
CA ALA A 12 0.24 -15.24 2.08
C ALA A 12 -0.24 -15.31 0.62
N ARG A 13 -1.19 -14.43 0.25
CA ARG A 13 -1.38 -14.03 -1.14
C ARG A 13 -0.41 -12.90 -1.44
N ILE A 14 0.59 -13.14 -2.28
CA ILE A 14 1.70 -12.22 -2.49
C ILE A 14 1.53 -11.50 -3.82
N LEU A 15 1.53 -10.17 -3.80
CA LEU A 15 1.62 -9.32 -4.97
C LEU A 15 3.08 -8.90 -5.12
N THR A 16 3.82 -9.58 -5.98
CA THR A 16 5.27 -9.35 -6.10
C THR A 16 5.59 -8.06 -6.81
N LEU A 17 4.72 -7.62 -7.71
CA LEU A 17 4.98 -6.55 -8.67
C LEU A 17 6.29 -6.77 -9.45
N ALA A 18 6.80 -7.99 -9.46
CA ALA A 18 8.02 -8.34 -10.13
C ALA A 18 7.88 -8.18 -11.65
N GLY A 19 8.92 -7.66 -12.30
CA GLY A 19 8.95 -7.41 -13.72
C GLY A 19 10.12 -6.52 -14.10
N ASP A 20 10.05 -5.92 -15.29
CA ASP A 20 11.08 -5.00 -15.78
C ASP A 20 11.19 -3.75 -14.90
N ALA A 21 12.38 -3.17 -14.85
CA ALA A 21 12.64 -1.94 -14.09
C ALA A 21 11.91 -0.71 -14.65
N ALA A 22 11.28 -0.81 -15.82
CA ALA A 22 10.52 0.27 -16.43
C ALA A 22 9.14 0.42 -15.79
N PRO A 23 8.60 1.65 -15.68
CA PRO A 23 7.25 1.87 -15.18
C PRO A 23 6.22 1.15 -16.06
N ARG A 24 5.35 0.36 -15.45
CA ARG A 24 4.24 -0.30 -16.15
C ARG A 24 3.21 0.74 -16.58
N ARG A 25 2.65 0.56 -17.77
CA ARG A 25 1.65 1.48 -18.37
C ARG A 25 0.54 0.67 -19.02
N SER A 26 -0.65 1.29 -19.10
CA SER A 26 -1.83 0.71 -19.76
C SER A 26 -2.15 -0.69 -19.21
N GLU A 27 -2.36 -1.67 -20.06
CA GLU A 27 -2.71 -3.05 -19.68
C GLU A 27 -1.65 -3.74 -18.83
N ALA A 28 -0.37 -3.39 -18.99
CA ALA A 28 0.71 -3.94 -18.16
C ALA A 28 0.56 -3.59 -16.67
N MET A 29 -0.22 -2.57 -16.33
CA MET A 29 -0.53 -2.22 -14.93
C MET A 29 -1.41 -3.27 -14.24
N ASN A 30 -2.09 -4.12 -14.99
CA ASN A 30 -2.93 -5.19 -14.46
C ASN A 30 -2.11 -6.43 -14.06
N ASP A 31 -0.86 -6.54 -14.51
CA ASP A 31 0.02 -7.62 -14.11
C ASP A 31 0.65 -7.31 -12.75
N LEU A 32 0.10 -7.89 -11.71
CA LEU A 32 0.55 -7.70 -10.34
C LEU A 32 1.58 -8.76 -9.89
N GLY A 33 1.89 -9.74 -10.73
CA GLY A 33 2.78 -10.85 -10.36
C GLY A 33 2.27 -11.59 -9.13
N ILE A 34 1.02 -12.07 -9.18
CA ILE A 34 0.34 -12.66 -8.02
C ILE A 34 0.81 -14.09 -7.79
N ILE A 35 1.18 -14.39 -6.54
CA ILE A 35 1.32 -15.74 -5.99
C ILE A 35 0.16 -15.95 -5.03
N GLU A 36 -0.77 -16.85 -5.36
CA GLU A 36 -2.01 -17.02 -4.58
C GLU A 36 -1.76 -17.60 -3.18
N HIS A 37 -0.80 -18.48 -3.06
CA HIS A 37 -0.38 -19.07 -1.81
C HIS A 37 1.15 -19.14 -1.78
N GLY A 38 1.77 -18.35 -0.93
CA GLY A 38 3.22 -18.28 -0.91
C GLY A 38 3.79 -17.93 0.46
N HIS A 39 5.12 -17.88 0.49
CA HIS A 39 5.89 -17.49 1.66
C HIS A 39 7.03 -16.54 1.30
N VAL A 40 7.43 -15.73 2.28
CA VAL A 40 8.51 -14.74 2.16
C VAL A 40 9.46 -14.90 3.31
N LEU A 41 10.77 -14.90 3.05
CA LEU A 41 11.82 -14.79 4.06
C LEU A 41 12.46 -13.41 3.97
N VAL A 42 12.50 -12.72 5.09
CA VAL A 42 13.24 -11.47 5.26
C VAL A 42 14.41 -11.70 6.21
N ARG A 43 15.60 -11.28 5.81
CA ARG A 43 16.81 -11.29 6.63
C ARG A 43 17.51 -9.95 6.57
N SER A 44 17.84 -9.43 7.73
CA SER A 44 18.55 -8.14 7.86
C SER A 44 17.89 -7.01 7.05
N GLY A 45 16.53 -7.04 6.96
CA GLY A 45 15.75 -6.07 6.22
C GLY A 45 15.69 -6.25 4.71
N VAL A 46 16.23 -7.36 4.21
CA VAL A 46 16.20 -7.69 2.78
C VAL A 46 15.27 -8.87 2.55
N ILE A 47 14.41 -8.78 1.53
CA ILE A 47 13.64 -9.93 1.06
C ILE A 47 14.62 -10.86 0.37
N GLU A 48 14.91 -12.00 1.02
CA GLU A 48 15.87 -12.97 0.54
C GLU A 48 15.20 -14.05 -0.33
N HIS A 49 13.91 -14.32 -0.02
CA HIS A 49 13.20 -15.40 -0.67
C HIS A 49 11.71 -15.11 -0.80
N VAL A 50 11.16 -15.34 -1.98
CA VAL A 50 9.71 -15.30 -2.26
C VAL A 50 9.39 -16.52 -3.10
N GLN A 51 8.47 -17.36 -2.64
CA GLN A 51 8.14 -18.60 -3.35
C GLN A 51 6.67 -18.97 -3.20
N GLU A 52 6.14 -19.62 -4.23
CA GLU A 52 4.82 -20.22 -4.23
C GLU A 52 4.78 -21.49 -3.36
N GLY A 53 3.64 -21.72 -2.74
CA GLY A 53 3.36 -22.87 -1.89
C GLY A 53 3.80 -22.68 -0.44
N ALA A 54 3.56 -23.72 0.35
CA ALA A 54 4.03 -23.77 1.73
C ALA A 54 5.55 -23.96 1.76
N PRO A 55 6.25 -23.39 2.76
CA PRO A 55 7.66 -23.65 2.92
C PRO A 55 7.90 -25.15 3.18
N ARG A 56 8.95 -25.71 2.59
CA ARG A 56 9.32 -27.09 2.81
C ARG A 56 9.91 -27.30 4.20
N ASP A 57 9.85 -28.54 4.72
CA ASP A 57 10.36 -28.86 6.05
C ASP A 57 11.86 -28.53 6.20
N ASP A 58 12.66 -28.77 5.16
CA ASP A 58 14.07 -28.41 5.17
C ASP A 58 14.32 -26.90 5.20
N PHE A 59 13.43 -26.12 4.60
CA PHE A 59 13.47 -24.66 4.67
C PHE A 59 13.16 -24.18 6.10
N ILE A 60 12.12 -24.74 6.73
CA ILE A 60 11.76 -24.42 8.12
C ILE A 60 12.89 -24.81 9.06
N SER A 61 13.44 -26.03 8.94
CA SER A 61 14.53 -26.52 9.79
C SER A 61 15.79 -25.64 9.70
N LYS A 62 16.12 -25.13 8.53
CA LYS A 62 17.25 -24.19 8.36
C LYS A 62 16.99 -22.82 8.97
N ASN A 63 15.75 -22.49 9.29
CA ASN A 63 15.30 -21.18 9.76
C ASN A 63 14.58 -21.25 11.12
N GLU A 64 14.82 -22.30 11.92
CA GLU A 64 14.13 -22.53 13.21
C GLU A 64 14.16 -21.35 14.18
N GLN A 65 15.21 -20.53 14.12
CA GLN A 65 15.37 -19.37 15.01
C GLN A 65 14.68 -18.10 14.46
N VAL A 66 14.12 -18.17 13.24
CA VAL A 66 13.49 -17.03 12.59
C VAL A 66 12.00 -17.00 12.94
N PRO A 67 11.48 -15.90 13.51
CA PRO A 67 10.06 -15.79 13.81
C PRO A 67 9.17 -15.99 12.58
N VAL A 68 8.07 -16.72 12.76
CA VAL A 68 7.10 -16.99 11.71
C VAL A 68 5.83 -16.17 11.92
N VAL A 69 5.41 -15.47 10.88
CA VAL A 69 4.16 -14.70 10.83
C VAL A 69 3.20 -15.40 9.87
N ASP A 70 2.09 -15.89 10.36
CA ASP A 70 1.04 -16.45 9.52
C ASP A 70 0.15 -15.32 8.97
N ALA A 71 0.19 -15.10 7.66
CA ALA A 71 -0.66 -14.11 7.01
C ALA A 71 -2.12 -14.54 6.93
N ASN A 72 -2.42 -15.83 7.16
CA ASN A 72 -3.78 -16.37 7.15
C ASN A 72 -4.57 -15.97 5.88
N GLY A 73 -3.95 -16.12 4.72
CA GLY A 73 -4.52 -15.79 3.41
C GLY A 73 -4.58 -14.29 3.09
N ARG A 74 -4.05 -13.42 3.97
CA ARG A 74 -4.01 -11.97 3.70
C ARG A 74 -3.01 -11.62 2.62
N VAL A 75 -3.25 -10.46 2.00
CA VAL A 75 -2.35 -9.92 0.99
C VAL A 75 -1.07 -9.39 1.62
N VAL A 76 0.05 -9.80 1.04
CA VAL A 76 1.38 -9.24 1.29
C VAL A 76 1.87 -8.58 0.00
N MET A 77 2.23 -7.32 0.08
CA MET A 77 2.66 -6.54 -1.09
C MET A 77 3.68 -5.48 -0.67
N PRO A 78 4.49 -4.96 -1.61
CA PRO A 78 5.31 -3.78 -1.34
C PRO A 78 4.46 -2.63 -0.81
N THR A 79 5.01 -1.87 0.14
CA THR A 79 4.31 -0.70 0.67
C THR A 79 4.20 0.41 -0.36
N PHE A 80 3.21 1.26 -0.19
CA PHE A 80 3.11 2.47 -1.00
C PHE A 80 4.25 3.44 -0.66
N VAL A 81 4.79 4.07 -1.70
CA VAL A 81 5.72 5.19 -1.57
C VAL A 81 5.04 6.41 -2.18
N ASP A 82 4.61 7.32 -1.33
CA ASP A 82 3.95 8.55 -1.73
C ASP A 82 4.86 9.74 -1.45
N CYS A 83 5.30 10.40 -2.53
CA CYS A 83 6.20 11.55 -2.45
C CYS A 83 5.45 12.88 -2.26
N HIS A 84 4.12 12.86 -2.32
CA HIS A 84 3.27 14.03 -2.09
C HIS A 84 1.98 13.58 -1.42
N THR A 85 1.93 13.66 -0.11
CA THR A 85 0.75 13.26 0.66
C THR A 85 0.25 14.38 1.55
N HIS A 86 -1.07 14.42 1.73
CA HIS A 86 -1.75 15.24 2.73
C HIS A 86 -2.07 14.37 3.95
N ALA A 87 -1.05 14.08 4.76
CA ALA A 87 -1.18 13.21 5.93
C ALA A 87 -2.12 13.76 7.00
N CYS A 88 -2.19 15.10 7.12
CA CYS A 88 -3.18 15.79 7.93
C CYS A 88 -4.34 16.17 7.02
N TRP A 89 -5.50 15.60 7.28
CA TRP A 89 -6.70 15.85 6.50
C TRP A 89 -7.90 16.11 7.41
N SER A 90 -8.69 17.10 7.08
CA SER A 90 -9.96 17.41 7.74
C SER A 90 -11.04 17.76 6.71
N GLY A 91 -12.30 17.46 7.06
CA GLY A 91 -13.43 17.66 6.16
C GLY A 91 -13.57 16.57 5.09
N SER A 92 -14.53 16.78 4.20
CA SER A 92 -14.79 15.90 3.06
C SER A 92 -15.12 16.73 1.83
N ARG A 93 -14.57 16.31 0.69
CA ARG A 93 -14.84 16.93 -0.61
C ARG A 93 -15.51 15.96 -1.59
N LEU A 94 -16.22 14.96 -1.06
CA LEU A 94 -16.93 13.97 -1.88
C LEU A 94 -18.00 14.63 -2.76
N GLU A 95 -18.71 15.62 -2.27
CA GLU A 95 -19.72 16.33 -3.04
C GLU A 95 -19.09 17.06 -4.23
N GLU A 96 -17.93 17.69 -4.04
CA GLU A 96 -17.20 18.34 -5.13
C GLU A 96 -16.74 17.31 -6.19
N PHE A 97 -16.31 16.14 -5.74
CA PHE A 97 -15.94 15.05 -6.63
C PHE A 97 -17.14 14.59 -7.46
N GLU A 98 -18.31 14.40 -6.84
CA GLU A 98 -19.55 14.07 -7.54
C GLU A 98 -19.98 15.17 -8.53
N MET A 99 -19.85 16.43 -8.14
CA MET A 99 -20.12 17.55 -9.03
C MET A 99 -19.21 17.51 -10.27
N GLY A 100 -17.91 17.24 -10.06
CA GLY A 100 -16.95 17.07 -11.16
C GLY A 100 -17.33 15.92 -12.10
N LEU A 101 -17.75 14.77 -11.56
CA LEU A 101 -18.24 13.65 -12.36
C LEU A 101 -19.49 13.98 -13.17
N LYS A 102 -20.35 14.87 -12.65
CA LYS A 102 -21.54 15.38 -13.35
C LYS A 102 -21.22 16.48 -14.38
N GLY A 103 -19.95 16.87 -14.50
CA GLY A 103 -19.47 17.86 -15.45
C GLY A 103 -19.57 19.30 -14.96
N THR A 104 -19.77 19.53 -13.65
CA THR A 104 -19.78 20.90 -13.09
C THR A 104 -18.39 21.54 -13.27
N PRO A 105 -18.31 22.76 -13.88
CA PRO A 105 -17.05 23.45 -14.02
C PRO A 105 -16.37 23.75 -12.69
N TYR A 106 -15.06 23.67 -12.64
CA TYR A 106 -14.31 23.90 -11.40
C TYR A 106 -14.54 25.29 -10.80
N LEU A 107 -14.69 26.33 -11.64
CA LEU A 107 -15.00 27.68 -11.17
C LEU A 107 -16.33 27.75 -10.42
N GLU A 108 -17.35 27.04 -10.88
CA GLU A 108 -18.63 26.97 -10.19
C GLU A 108 -18.51 26.26 -8.84
N ILE A 109 -17.67 25.23 -8.72
CA ILE A 109 -17.37 24.58 -7.44
C ILE A 109 -16.73 25.58 -6.47
N LEU A 110 -15.80 26.40 -6.97
CA LEU A 110 -15.14 27.45 -6.17
C LEU A 110 -16.14 28.53 -5.71
N GLU A 111 -17.02 28.99 -6.58
CA GLU A 111 -18.05 29.99 -6.27
C GLU A 111 -19.02 29.51 -5.17
N ARG A 112 -19.26 28.21 -5.13
CA ARG A 112 -20.05 27.55 -4.07
C ARG A 112 -19.29 27.35 -2.77
N GLY A 113 -18.05 27.86 -2.68
CA GLY A 113 -17.21 27.79 -1.49
C GLY A 113 -16.37 26.50 -1.37
N GLY A 114 -16.33 25.69 -2.42
CA GLY A 114 -15.50 24.49 -2.52
C GLY A 114 -14.04 24.80 -2.84
N GLY A 115 -13.35 23.80 -3.34
CA GLY A 115 -11.94 23.87 -3.66
C GLY A 115 -11.03 23.72 -2.44
N ILE A 116 -9.74 24.01 -2.61
CA ILE A 116 -8.73 23.84 -1.56
C ILE A 116 -9.01 24.67 -0.31
N MET A 117 -9.66 25.81 -0.45
CA MET A 117 -10.01 26.68 0.67
C MET A 117 -11.06 26.07 1.58
N SER A 118 -11.88 25.14 1.11
CA SER A 118 -12.76 24.34 1.96
C SER A 118 -11.94 23.48 2.92
N THR A 119 -10.97 22.72 2.40
CA THR A 119 -10.04 21.91 3.22
C THR A 119 -9.28 22.78 4.23
N VAL A 120 -8.73 23.90 3.79
CA VAL A 120 -7.99 24.82 4.68
C VAL A 120 -8.85 25.32 5.84
N ARG A 121 -10.12 25.67 5.59
CA ARG A 121 -11.04 26.11 6.65
C ARG A 121 -11.31 25.00 7.67
N ASP A 122 -11.49 23.78 7.19
CA ASP A 122 -11.76 22.62 8.05
C ASP A 122 -10.53 22.24 8.90
N GLU A 123 -9.32 22.35 8.34
CA GLU A 123 -8.08 22.06 9.03
C GLU A 123 -7.74 23.10 10.10
N ILE A 124 -7.86 24.40 9.79
CA ILE A 124 -7.55 25.50 10.73
C ILE A 124 -8.46 25.45 11.96
N GLY A 125 -9.71 25.06 11.80
CA GLY A 125 -10.66 24.94 12.93
C GLY A 125 -10.29 23.85 13.93
N ARG A 126 -9.44 22.90 13.59
CA ARG A 126 -9.02 21.78 14.45
C ARG A 126 -7.64 21.95 15.09
N ALA A 127 -6.84 22.91 14.64
CA ALA A 127 -5.49 23.15 15.17
C ALA A 127 -5.49 23.84 16.55
N HIS A 128 -6.66 24.19 17.08
CA HIS A 128 -6.82 24.94 18.33
C HIS A 128 -7.67 24.22 19.40
N VAL A 129 -7.77 22.87 19.32
CA VAL A 129 -8.46 22.07 20.34
C VAL A 129 -7.45 21.28 21.15
#